data_63cc8add66b33b2f42f89a933bbef38e
#
_entry.id   63cc8add66b33b2f42f89a933bbef38e
#
_cell.length_a   1.000
_cell.length_b   1.000
_cell.length_c   1.000
_cell.angle_alpha   90.00
_cell.angle_beta   90.00
_cell.angle_gamma   90.00
#
_symmetry.space_group_name_H-M   'P 1'
#
loop_
_entity.id
_entity.type
_entity.pdbx_description
1 polymer ?
#
loop_
_entity_poly.entity_id
_entity_poly.type
_entity_poly.pdbx_seq_one_letter_code
_entity_poly.pdbx_strand_id
1 'polypeptide(L)'
;MSKKNMLRLAALTAAAALALTACGDDAADPGTGDGGEGTLRIGTKYDQPGLGLDEGGTMSGFDVDVAKAVAEKLGYSEDQIEWSESPTPQRESMLETGQVDMIFATYSITDTRKEKVQFAGPYLVAGQDLLVKADDDSITGPQDLEGKLLCSVSGSTPAERVAEDYPGVQLQEYDTYSLCVEALAGGRVDALTTDDTILAGYAAQEQWAGQFKVVGAPFSEELYGVGIPKESDMCEQVNEALTELYEDGTMDEIIDKNFGPAGYTPAPGTNPPTPGGHGG
;
A
#
# COMPACT_ATOMS: atom_id res chain seq x y z
N MET A 1 65.41 39.04 -22.76
CA MET A 1 65.98 39.99 -21.80
C MET A 1 65.26 39.77 -20.48
N SER A 2 65.95 39.07 -19.57
CA SER A 2 66.70 39.59 -18.42
C SER A 2 65.80 40.05 -17.29
N LYS A 3 65.80 39.66 -16.07
CA LYS A 3 66.74 39.04 -15.11
C LYS A 3 65.90 38.83 -13.83
N LYS A 4 66.00 37.69 -13.12
CA LYS A 4 66.81 37.49 -11.89
C LYS A 4 66.34 38.38 -10.71
N ASN A 5 65.97 37.84 -9.57
CA ASN A 5 66.70 37.28 -8.44
C ASN A 5 65.70 36.95 -7.33
N MET A 6 65.63 35.83 -6.75
CA MET A 6 66.49 35.19 -5.71
C MET A 6 66.17 35.67 -4.28
N LEU A 7 65.75 34.71 -3.50
CA LEU A 7 66.12 34.30 -2.13
C LEU A 7 65.76 35.17 -0.92
N ARG A 8 65.05 34.54 0.03
CA ARG A 8 65.54 34.06 1.38
C ARG A 8 64.27 33.70 2.21
N LEU A 9 64.05 32.48 2.54
CA LEU A 9 64.45 31.72 3.73
C LEU A 9 64.34 32.46 5.08
N ALA A 10 63.33 32.02 5.89
CA ALA A 10 63.47 31.88 7.33
C ALA A 10 62.40 30.89 7.86
N ALA A 11 62.90 29.81 8.40
CA ALA A 11 62.23 28.81 9.21
C ALA A 11 62.11 29.30 10.66
N LEU A 12 61.08 28.93 11.38
CA LEU A 12 61.12 28.70 12.85
C LEU A 12 59.84 27.92 13.25
N THR A 13 59.99 26.75 13.50
CA THR A 13 59.81 25.75 14.58
C THR A 13 58.82 26.04 15.72
N ALA A 14 58.04 24.94 15.99
CA ALA A 14 57.56 24.43 17.26
C ALA A 14 56.25 25.06 17.81
N ALA A 15 55.24 24.28 18.13
CA ALA A 15 55.21 23.29 19.17
C ALA A 15 53.92 22.44 19.09
N ALA A 16 54.11 21.17 19.34
CA ALA A 16 53.05 20.19 19.59
C ALA A 16 52.32 20.48 20.90
N ALA A 17 50.99 20.37 20.87
CA ALA A 17 50.20 20.13 22.07
C ALA A 17 49.23 19.00 21.79
N LEU A 18 49.57 17.79 22.19
CA LEU A 18 48.68 16.65 22.39
C LEU A 18 47.78 17.00 23.58
N ALA A 19 46.49 17.09 23.32
CA ALA A 19 45.50 16.97 24.36
C ALA A 19 44.74 15.63 24.13
N LEU A 20 45.15 14.61 24.88
CA LEU A 20 44.34 13.45 25.19
C LEU A 20 43.20 13.96 26.08
N THR A 21 41.98 13.89 25.61
CA THR A 21 40.79 13.91 26.48
C THR A 21 40.20 12.52 26.50
N ALA A 22 40.03 12.09 27.74
CA ALA A 22 39.64 10.78 28.20
C ALA A 22 38.29 10.31 27.67
N CYS A 23 38.18 8.99 27.53
CA CYS A 23 36.91 8.26 27.52
C CYS A 23 36.05 8.68 28.74
N GLY A 24 34.89 9.21 28.47
CA GLY A 24 33.78 9.23 29.42
C GLY A 24 32.89 8.07 29.03
N ASP A 25 32.80 7.06 29.89
CA ASP A 25 31.69 6.13 29.92
C ASP A 25 30.43 6.93 30.27
N ASP A 26 29.64 7.28 29.27
CA ASP A 26 28.23 7.62 29.49
C ASP A 26 27.43 6.34 29.34
N ALA A 27 26.91 5.91 30.48
CA ALA A 27 25.96 4.83 30.57
C ALA A 27 24.79 5.15 29.63
N ALA A 28 24.55 4.28 28.66
CA ALA A 28 23.36 4.31 27.83
C ALA A 28 22.12 4.29 28.75
N ASP A 29 21.34 5.36 28.65
CA ASP A 29 19.98 5.43 29.20
C ASP A 29 19.11 4.50 28.33
N PRO A 30 18.49 3.45 28.91
CA PRO A 30 17.59 2.59 28.14
C PRO A 30 16.20 3.22 28.13
N GLY A 31 15.95 4.14 27.19
CA GLY A 31 14.61 4.73 27.16
C GLY A 31 14.41 5.96 26.28
N THR A 32 15.00 6.01 25.10
CA THR A 32 14.47 6.85 24.01
C THR A 32 14.52 6.00 22.76
N GLY A 33 13.37 5.60 22.26
CA GLY A 33 13.24 4.98 20.94
C GLY A 33 13.97 5.86 19.94
N ASP A 34 14.93 5.27 19.25
CA ASP A 34 15.67 5.92 18.19
C ASP A 34 14.64 6.14 17.05
N GLY A 35 14.15 7.37 16.92
CA GLY A 35 13.23 7.73 15.86
C GLY A 35 13.90 7.42 14.52
N GLY A 36 13.17 6.85 13.58
CA GLY A 36 13.67 6.46 12.26
C GLY A 36 14.51 7.57 11.65
N GLU A 37 15.79 7.29 11.35
CA GLU A 37 16.67 8.24 10.68
C GLU A 37 16.40 8.22 9.17
N GLY A 38 16.04 9.37 8.59
CA GLY A 38 15.88 9.53 7.15
C GLY A 38 14.43 9.56 6.66
N THR A 39 14.26 9.27 5.39
CA THR A 39 12.96 9.24 4.70
C THR A 39 12.47 7.82 4.56
N LEU A 40 11.19 7.58 4.85
CA LEU A 40 10.51 6.31 4.61
C LEU A 40 9.71 6.40 3.31
N ARG A 41 10.10 5.62 2.31
CA ARG A 41 9.46 5.62 0.98
C ARG A 41 8.34 4.60 0.95
N ILE A 42 7.11 5.05 0.80
CA ILE A 42 5.92 4.20 0.82
C ILE A 42 5.21 4.25 -0.51
N GLY A 43 5.00 3.07 -1.09
CA GLY A 43 4.16 2.87 -2.26
C GLY A 43 2.70 2.71 -1.89
N THR A 44 1.80 3.39 -2.61
CA THR A 44 0.36 3.22 -2.46
C THR A 44 -0.37 3.46 -3.77
N LYS A 45 -1.69 3.26 -3.79
CA LYS A 45 -2.52 3.65 -4.93
C LYS A 45 -2.82 5.14 -4.90
N TYR A 46 -3.02 5.73 -6.10
CA TYR A 46 -3.35 7.15 -6.24
C TYR A 46 -4.76 7.35 -6.77
N ASP A 47 -5.45 6.27 -7.17
CA ASP A 47 -6.73 6.30 -7.86
C ASP A 47 -7.87 5.55 -7.13
N GLN A 48 -7.64 5.05 -5.91
CA GLN A 48 -8.63 4.25 -5.17
C GLN A 48 -9.29 5.07 -4.05
N PRO A 49 -10.52 5.60 -4.25
CA PRO A 49 -11.24 6.36 -3.22
C PRO A 49 -11.48 5.53 -1.95
N GLY A 50 -11.22 6.14 -0.81
CA GLY A 50 -11.35 5.48 0.49
C GLY A 50 -10.21 4.54 0.87
N LEU A 51 -9.24 4.29 -0.03
CA LEU A 51 -8.11 3.38 0.17
C LEU A 51 -6.75 4.07 -0.02
N GLY A 52 -6.39 4.38 -1.27
CA GLY A 52 -5.20 5.15 -1.62
C GLY A 52 -5.55 6.14 -2.72
N LEU A 53 -5.71 7.40 -2.37
CA LEU A 53 -6.14 8.47 -3.29
C LEU A 53 -5.23 9.68 -3.17
N ASP A 54 -4.75 10.17 -4.32
CA ASP A 54 -4.05 11.46 -4.41
C ASP A 54 -5.07 12.57 -4.75
N GLU A 55 -5.28 13.47 -3.80
CA GLU A 55 -6.13 14.65 -3.96
C GLU A 55 -5.28 15.90 -4.18
N GLY A 56 -4.52 15.91 -5.27
CA GLY A 56 -3.69 17.04 -5.65
C GLY A 56 -2.44 17.22 -4.76
N GLY A 57 -1.80 16.12 -4.41
CA GLY A 57 -0.61 16.05 -3.57
C GLY A 57 -0.89 15.76 -2.10
N THR A 58 -2.17 15.57 -1.74
CA THR A 58 -2.56 15.12 -0.40
C THR A 58 -3.05 13.67 -0.50
N MET A 59 -2.32 12.77 0.15
CA MET A 59 -2.66 11.36 0.19
C MET A 59 -3.73 11.09 1.26
N SER A 60 -4.77 10.31 0.89
CA SER A 60 -5.90 9.97 1.76
C SER A 60 -6.36 8.53 1.56
N GLY A 61 -7.06 7.97 2.54
CA GLY A 61 -7.68 6.65 2.49
C GLY A 61 -7.13 5.67 3.50
N PHE A 62 -7.73 4.49 3.56
CA PHE A 62 -7.44 3.45 4.55
C PHE A 62 -5.98 2.98 4.51
N ASP A 63 -5.47 2.61 3.32
CA ASP A 63 -4.08 2.18 3.16
C ASP A 63 -3.09 3.28 3.56
N VAL A 64 -3.43 4.54 3.26
CA VAL A 64 -2.62 5.71 3.63
C VAL A 64 -2.61 5.92 5.14
N ASP A 65 -3.78 5.84 5.79
CA ASP A 65 -3.88 6.03 7.24
C ASP A 65 -3.19 4.88 8.01
N VAL A 66 -3.34 3.62 7.55
CA VAL A 66 -2.61 2.47 8.13
C VAL A 66 -1.11 2.64 7.95
N ALA A 67 -0.66 3.06 6.76
CA ALA A 67 0.77 3.29 6.50
C ALA A 67 1.36 4.38 7.40
N LYS A 68 0.63 5.49 7.61
CA LYS A 68 1.03 6.55 8.56
C LYS A 68 1.12 6.04 9.98
N ALA A 69 0.11 5.30 10.44
CA ALA A 69 0.10 4.75 11.79
C ALA A 69 1.22 3.72 12.03
N VAL A 70 1.51 2.87 11.04
CA VAL A 70 2.66 1.95 11.09
C VAL A 70 3.98 2.74 11.10
N ALA A 71 4.13 3.75 10.23
CA ALA A 71 5.33 4.58 10.19
C ALA A 71 5.59 5.26 11.56
N GLU A 72 4.54 5.78 12.22
CA GLU A 72 4.65 6.36 13.56
C GLU A 72 5.13 5.34 14.61
N LYS A 73 4.59 4.11 14.59
CA LYS A 73 5.05 3.01 15.47
C LYS A 73 6.51 2.63 15.20
N LEU A 74 6.99 2.79 13.96
CA LEU A 74 8.40 2.58 13.57
C LEU A 74 9.30 3.81 13.86
N GLY A 75 8.75 4.88 14.45
CA GLY A 75 9.48 6.07 14.85
C GLY A 75 9.63 7.14 13.77
N TYR A 76 8.93 7.03 12.64
CA TYR A 76 8.91 8.05 11.59
C TYR A 76 7.74 9.02 11.80
N SER A 77 7.99 10.31 11.62
CA SER A 77 6.93 11.32 11.54
C SER A 77 6.32 11.38 10.14
N GLU A 78 5.12 11.95 10.01
CA GLU A 78 4.40 12.02 8.73
C GLU A 78 5.19 12.79 7.66
N ASP A 79 5.95 13.81 8.03
CA ASP A 79 6.81 14.60 7.12
C ASP A 79 8.07 13.84 6.64
N GLN A 80 8.38 12.71 7.23
CA GLN A 80 9.42 11.80 6.76
C GLN A 80 8.91 10.75 5.74
N ILE A 81 7.59 10.71 5.49
CA ILE A 81 7.02 9.78 4.51
C ILE A 81 7.09 10.39 3.10
N GLU A 82 7.73 9.68 2.18
CA GLU A 82 7.72 9.99 0.76
C GLU A 82 6.82 9.00 0.01
N TRP A 83 5.73 9.53 -0.53
CA TRP A 83 4.74 8.72 -1.25
C TRP A 83 5.15 8.47 -2.69
N SER A 84 4.91 7.25 -3.18
CA SER A 84 5.09 6.86 -4.57
C SER A 84 3.85 6.12 -5.08
N GLU A 85 3.40 6.47 -6.29
CA GLU A 85 2.36 5.68 -6.94
C GLU A 85 2.87 4.27 -7.24
N SER A 86 2.10 3.25 -6.83
CA SER A 86 2.44 1.84 -7.00
C SER A 86 1.39 1.12 -7.87
N PRO A 87 1.51 1.23 -9.21
CA PRO A 87 0.66 0.48 -10.14
C PRO A 87 0.78 -1.02 -9.89
N THR A 88 -0.35 -1.74 -10.01
CA THR A 88 -0.40 -3.17 -9.67
C THR A 88 0.73 -4.02 -10.29
N PRO A 89 1.04 -3.93 -11.59
CA PRO A 89 2.08 -4.77 -12.18
C PRO A 89 3.52 -4.33 -11.86
N GLN A 90 3.72 -3.25 -11.12
CA GLN A 90 5.05 -2.70 -10.81
C GLN A 90 5.47 -2.92 -9.34
N ARG A 91 4.55 -3.32 -8.46
CA ARG A 91 4.79 -3.38 -7.00
C ARG A 91 5.98 -4.24 -6.62
N GLU A 92 6.05 -5.45 -7.14
CA GLU A 92 7.18 -6.36 -6.86
C GLU A 92 8.50 -5.75 -7.31
N SER A 93 8.58 -5.19 -8.53
CA SER A 93 9.81 -4.59 -9.03
C SER A 93 10.21 -3.31 -8.29
N MET A 94 9.26 -2.52 -7.80
CA MET A 94 9.55 -1.34 -6.99
C MET A 94 10.21 -1.72 -5.66
N LEU A 95 9.75 -2.80 -5.02
CA LEU A 95 10.35 -3.36 -3.81
C LEU A 95 11.72 -4.01 -4.10
N GLU A 96 11.82 -4.85 -5.14
CA GLU A 96 13.06 -5.53 -5.53
C GLU A 96 14.20 -4.55 -5.89
N THR A 97 13.86 -3.40 -6.49
CA THR A 97 14.84 -2.39 -6.89
C THR A 97 15.08 -1.31 -5.83
N GLY A 98 14.40 -1.38 -4.70
CA GLY A 98 14.52 -0.41 -3.63
C GLY A 98 14.01 0.99 -3.99
N GLN A 99 13.03 1.10 -4.88
CA GLN A 99 12.35 2.37 -5.15
C GLN A 99 11.48 2.78 -3.96
N VAL A 100 10.89 1.81 -3.28
CA VAL A 100 10.10 1.97 -2.05
C VAL A 100 10.56 0.99 -0.99
N ASP A 101 10.34 1.34 0.27
CA ASP A 101 10.68 0.53 1.43
C ASP A 101 9.52 -0.36 1.86
N MET A 102 8.28 0.11 1.64
CA MET A 102 7.03 -0.63 1.90
C MET A 102 5.97 -0.28 0.89
N ILE A 103 4.98 -1.17 0.71
CA ILE A 103 3.79 -0.92 -0.12
C ILE A 103 2.52 -1.26 0.67
N PHE A 104 1.63 -0.26 0.78
CA PHE A 104 0.25 -0.36 1.26
C PHE A 104 -0.67 0.02 0.10
N ALA A 105 -1.23 -0.95 -0.58
CA ALA A 105 -1.93 -0.73 -1.85
C ALA A 105 -2.97 -1.81 -2.16
N THR A 106 -3.87 -2.14 -1.19
CA THR A 106 -4.79 -3.27 -1.35
C THR A 106 -4.05 -4.52 -1.84
N TYR A 107 -2.90 -4.82 -1.21
CA TYR A 107 -1.93 -5.74 -1.75
C TYR A 107 -2.16 -7.16 -1.23
N SER A 108 -2.97 -7.94 -1.98
CA SER A 108 -3.27 -9.32 -1.61
C SER A 108 -2.00 -10.17 -1.50
N ILE A 109 -1.87 -10.86 -0.37
CA ILE A 109 -0.80 -11.83 -0.09
C ILE A 109 -1.07 -13.08 -0.93
N THR A 110 -0.15 -13.42 -1.84
CA THR A 110 -0.22 -14.64 -2.64
C THR A 110 1.12 -15.37 -2.64
N ASP A 111 1.11 -16.69 -2.90
CA ASP A 111 2.34 -17.47 -2.96
C ASP A 111 3.25 -17.01 -4.10
N THR A 112 2.68 -16.66 -5.24
CA THR A 112 3.44 -16.12 -6.39
C THR A 112 4.18 -14.83 -6.03
N ARG A 113 3.51 -13.90 -5.32
CA ARG A 113 4.12 -12.64 -4.87
C ARG A 113 5.18 -12.87 -3.80
N LYS A 114 4.97 -13.83 -2.90
CA LYS A 114 5.94 -14.22 -1.87
C LYS A 114 7.24 -14.80 -2.44
N GLU A 115 7.26 -15.24 -3.68
CA GLU A 115 8.53 -15.64 -4.35
C GLU A 115 9.48 -14.45 -4.52
N LYS A 116 8.96 -13.23 -4.70
CA LYS A 116 9.71 -12.00 -5.01
C LYS A 116 9.86 -11.06 -3.82
N VAL A 117 8.83 -10.94 -3.00
CA VAL A 117 8.77 -10.03 -1.86
C VAL A 117 8.33 -10.78 -0.61
N GLN A 118 8.48 -10.17 0.55
CA GLN A 118 7.83 -10.66 1.77
C GLN A 118 6.65 -9.76 2.14
N PHE A 119 5.79 -10.26 3.01
CA PHE A 119 4.62 -9.55 3.51
C PHE A 119 4.58 -9.54 5.04
N ALA A 120 4.30 -8.37 5.60
CA ALA A 120 3.73 -8.27 6.95
C ALA A 120 2.20 -8.19 6.86
N GLY A 121 1.52 -8.55 7.91
CA GLY A 121 0.05 -8.63 7.95
C GLY A 121 -0.47 -10.06 7.94
N PRO A 122 -1.72 -10.29 7.53
CA PRO A 122 -2.59 -9.30 6.89
C PRO A 122 -3.05 -8.18 7.84
N TYR A 123 -3.36 -7.01 7.25
CA TYR A 123 -3.94 -5.89 8.00
C TYR A 123 -5.43 -5.66 7.69
N LEU A 124 -5.99 -6.31 6.69
CA LEU A 124 -7.42 -6.36 6.40
C LEU A 124 -7.73 -7.63 5.60
N VAL A 125 -8.93 -8.14 5.75
CA VAL A 125 -9.50 -9.19 4.90
C VAL A 125 -10.66 -8.59 4.13
N ALA A 126 -10.55 -8.58 2.81
CA ALA A 126 -11.58 -8.19 1.85
C ALA A 126 -12.05 -9.38 1.02
N GLY A 127 -13.01 -9.20 0.13
CA GLY A 127 -13.46 -10.22 -0.78
C GLY A 127 -13.64 -9.68 -2.20
N GLN A 128 -13.30 -10.47 -3.22
CA GLN A 128 -13.59 -10.10 -4.61
C GLN A 128 -15.09 -10.10 -4.86
N ASP A 129 -15.60 -9.01 -5.46
CA ASP A 129 -17.01 -8.86 -5.81
C ASP A 129 -17.14 -8.20 -7.19
N LEU A 130 -18.34 -7.80 -7.55
CA LEU A 130 -18.69 -7.18 -8.81
C LEU A 130 -19.35 -5.82 -8.60
N LEU A 131 -18.96 -4.84 -9.44
CA LEU A 131 -19.67 -3.58 -9.60
C LEU A 131 -20.41 -3.59 -10.94
N VAL A 132 -21.67 -3.29 -10.89
CA VAL A 132 -22.57 -3.24 -12.06
C VAL A 132 -23.34 -1.93 -12.10
N LYS A 133 -24.00 -1.61 -13.21
CA LYS A 133 -24.95 -0.49 -13.24
C LYS A 133 -26.07 -0.71 -12.26
N ALA A 134 -26.55 0.36 -11.62
CA ALA A 134 -27.55 0.28 -10.56
C ALA A 134 -28.85 -0.38 -10.98
N ASP A 135 -29.21 -0.28 -12.27
CA ASP A 135 -30.41 -0.85 -12.89
C ASP A 135 -30.18 -2.23 -13.55
N ASP A 136 -28.96 -2.78 -13.48
CA ASP A 136 -28.67 -4.12 -14.01
C ASP A 136 -28.85 -5.18 -12.91
N ASP A 137 -29.94 -5.94 -13.01
CA ASP A 137 -30.21 -7.09 -12.14
C ASP A 137 -29.86 -8.44 -12.79
N SER A 138 -29.21 -8.42 -13.95
CA SER A 138 -28.85 -9.64 -14.67
C SER A 138 -27.58 -10.31 -14.16
N ILE A 139 -26.73 -9.58 -13.44
CA ILE A 139 -25.49 -10.06 -12.85
C ILE A 139 -25.63 -10.04 -11.33
N THR A 140 -25.71 -11.23 -10.73
CA THR A 140 -25.88 -11.44 -9.29
C THR A 140 -24.70 -12.16 -8.64
N GLY A 141 -23.71 -12.56 -9.45
CA GLY A 141 -22.50 -13.23 -9.03
C GLY A 141 -21.66 -13.66 -10.23
N PRO A 142 -20.48 -14.28 -10.00
CA PRO A 142 -19.58 -14.63 -11.07
C PRO A 142 -20.13 -15.66 -12.07
N GLN A 143 -21.13 -16.45 -11.69
CA GLN A 143 -21.80 -17.40 -12.57
C GLN A 143 -22.58 -16.74 -13.72
N ASP A 144 -22.92 -15.45 -13.60
CA ASP A 144 -23.70 -14.69 -14.60
C ASP A 144 -22.80 -13.96 -15.61
N LEU A 145 -21.46 -14.14 -15.51
CA LEU A 145 -20.47 -13.44 -16.33
C LEU A 145 -20.20 -14.11 -17.67
N GLU A 146 -20.75 -15.30 -17.95
CA GLU A 146 -20.50 -15.99 -19.23
C GLU A 146 -20.93 -15.12 -20.40
N GLY A 147 -20.01 -14.86 -21.32
CA GLY A 147 -20.24 -14.01 -22.50
C GLY A 147 -20.28 -12.50 -22.23
N LYS A 148 -20.14 -12.06 -20.98
CA LYS A 148 -20.09 -10.66 -20.59
C LYS A 148 -18.69 -10.07 -20.77
N LEU A 149 -18.66 -8.76 -21.00
CA LEU A 149 -17.43 -7.95 -20.98
C LEU A 149 -17.17 -7.50 -19.54
N LEU A 150 -16.12 -8.05 -18.94
CA LEU A 150 -15.74 -7.76 -17.57
C LEU A 150 -14.43 -6.95 -17.54
N CYS A 151 -14.38 -5.90 -16.73
CA CYS A 151 -13.17 -5.13 -16.51
C CYS A 151 -12.46 -5.54 -15.22
N SER A 152 -11.14 -5.59 -15.26
CA SER A 152 -10.29 -5.62 -14.07
C SER A 152 -8.93 -4.98 -14.38
N VAL A 153 -8.01 -4.95 -13.41
CA VAL A 153 -6.68 -4.35 -13.57
C VAL A 153 -5.64 -5.43 -13.82
N SER A 154 -4.77 -5.18 -14.80
CA SER A 154 -3.67 -6.09 -15.16
C SER A 154 -2.79 -6.43 -13.96
N GLY A 155 -2.51 -7.74 -13.76
CA GLY A 155 -1.68 -8.26 -12.66
C GLY A 155 -2.36 -8.21 -11.29
N SER A 156 -3.67 -7.94 -11.24
CA SER A 156 -4.46 -8.05 -10.01
C SER A 156 -4.91 -9.49 -9.76
N THR A 157 -5.02 -9.89 -8.49
CA THR A 157 -5.60 -11.20 -8.10
C THR A 157 -7.00 -11.39 -8.65
N PRO A 158 -7.90 -10.38 -8.66
CA PRO A 158 -9.20 -10.48 -9.30
C PRO A 158 -9.16 -10.79 -10.80
N ALA A 159 -8.24 -10.19 -11.56
CA ALA A 159 -8.10 -10.47 -12.99
C ALA A 159 -7.58 -11.90 -13.23
N GLU A 160 -6.56 -12.32 -12.48
CA GLU A 160 -5.99 -13.67 -12.56
C GLU A 160 -7.03 -14.74 -12.24
N ARG A 161 -7.79 -14.58 -11.13
CA ARG A 161 -8.85 -15.50 -10.72
C ARG A 161 -9.93 -15.66 -11.78
N VAL A 162 -10.39 -14.55 -12.37
CA VAL A 162 -11.41 -14.63 -13.41
C VAL A 162 -10.89 -15.34 -14.65
N ALA A 163 -9.65 -15.08 -15.06
CA ALA A 163 -9.04 -15.74 -16.21
C ALA A 163 -8.91 -17.27 -16.01
N GLU A 164 -8.66 -17.70 -14.78
CA GLU A 164 -8.50 -19.12 -14.42
C GLU A 164 -9.86 -19.82 -14.23
N ASP A 165 -10.75 -19.23 -13.40
CA ASP A 165 -11.95 -19.92 -12.92
C ASP A 165 -13.16 -19.74 -13.84
N TYR A 166 -13.18 -18.65 -14.66
CA TYR A 166 -14.33 -18.28 -15.49
C TYR A 166 -13.94 -18.04 -16.96
N PRO A 167 -13.46 -19.07 -17.70
CA PRO A 167 -12.89 -18.93 -19.05
C PRO A 167 -13.93 -18.48 -20.11
N GLY A 168 -15.23 -18.47 -19.78
CA GLY A 168 -16.28 -17.95 -20.66
C GLY A 168 -16.48 -16.43 -20.57
N VAL A 169 -15.77 -15.76 -19.66
CA VAL A 169 -15.83 -14.30 -19.48
C VAL A 169 -14.91 -13.61 -20.47
N GLN A 170 -15.35 -12.49 -21.04
CA GLN A 170 -14.52 -11.65 -21.88
C GLN A 170 -13.83 -10.59 -21.01
N LEU A 171 -12.66 -10.96 -20.45
CA LEU A 171 -11.91 -10.07 -19.57
C LEU A 171 -11.20 -8.98 -20.39
N GLN A 172 -11.42 -7.72 -20.01
CA GLN A 172 -10.70 -6.55 -20.47
C GLN A 172 -9.90 -5.98 -19.33
N GLU A 173 -8.57 -5.94 -19.48
CA GLU A 173 -7.67 -5.42 -18.47
C GLU A 173 -7.27 -3.98 -18.79
N TYR A 174 -7.28 -3.14 -17.75
CA TYR A 174 -6.84 -1.75 -17.79
C TYR A 174 -5.71 -1.53 -16.77
N ASP A 175 -5.05 -0.38 -16.83
CA ASP A 175 -3.96 -0.05 -15.93
C ASP A 175 -4.46 0.38 -14.54
N THR A 176 -5.69 0.93 -14.45
CA THR A 176 -6.29 1.44 -13.20
C THR A 176 -7.77 1.07 -13.08
N TYR A 177 -8.27 1.00 -11.84
CA TYR A 177 -9.70 0.77 -11.60
C TYR A 177 -10.56 1.99 -11.96
N SER A 178 -10.02 3.20 -11.89
CA SER A 178 -10.70 4.40 -12.37
C SER A 178 -11.07 4.29 -13.85
N LEU A 179 -10.19 3.76 -14.69
CA LEU A 179 -10.48 3.49 -16.11
C LEU A 179 -11.55 2.41 -16.30
N CYS A 180 -11.59 1.39 -15.44
CA CYS A 180 -12.63 0.38 -15.44
C CYS A 180 -14.01 0.98 -15.09
N VAL A 181 -14.08 1.85 -14.07
CA VAL A 181 -15.33 2.54 -13.67
C VAL A 181 -15.82 3.44 -14.80
N GLU A 182 -14.93 4.19 -15.46
CA GLU A 182 -15.29 4.98 -16.65
C GLU A 182 -15.79 4.11 -17.82
N ALA A 183 -15.19 2.94 -18.01
CA ALA A 183 -15.61 1.98 -19.02
C ALA A 183 -17.03 1.44 -18.72
N LEU A 184 -17.31 1.11 -17.46
CA LEU A 184 -18.62 0.67 -17.00
C LEU A 184 -19.67 1.79 -17.14
N ALA A 185 -19.35 3.02 -16.72
CA ALA A 185 -20.20 4.17 -16.88
C ALA A 185 -20.57 4.41 -18.35
N GLY A 186 -19.58 4.30 -19.23
CA GLY A 186 -19.74 4.46 -20.68
C GLY A 186 -20.39 3.25 -21.39
N GLY A 187 -20.71 2.17 -20.69
CA GLY A 187 -21.30 0.96 -21.28
C GLY A 187 -20.34 0.20 -22.21
N ARG A 188 -19.05 0.35 -22.04
CA ARG A 188 -18.00 -0.39 -22.76
C ARG A 188 -17.75 -1.76 -22.18
N VAL A 189 -18.10 -1.95 -20.91
CA VAL A 189 -18.07 -3.23 -20.21
C VAL A 189 -19.37 -3.41 -19.45
N ASP A 190 -19.73 -4.65 -19.14
CA ASP A 190 -20.97 -5.00 -18.44
C ASP A 190 -20.79 -4.94 -16.91
N ALA A 191 -19.59 -5.25 -16.43
CA ALA A 191 -19.24 -5.24 -15.02
C ALA A 191 -17.74 -4.91 -14.80
N LEU A 192 -17.42 -4.54 -13.57
CA LEU A 192 -16.04 -4.42 -13.05
C LEU A 192 -15.91 -5.42 -11.91
N THR A 193 -14.78 -6.13 -11.83
CA THR A 193 -14.44 -6.98 -10.69
C THR A 193 -13.15 -6.52 -10.02
N THR A 194 -13.21 -6.42 -8.71
CA THR A 194 -12.09 -6.25 -7.78
C THR A 194 -12.62 -6.48 -6.35
N ASP A 195 -11.84 -6.10 -5.35
CA ASP A 195 -12.19 -6.25 -3.96
C ASP A 195 -13.36 -5.32 -3.58
N ASP A 196 -14.24 -5.82 -2.76
CA ASP A 196 -15.48 -5.14 -2.32
C ASP A 196 -15.20 -3.77 -1.68
N THR A 197 -14.08 -3.61 -0.97
CA THR A 197 -13.60 -2.33 -0.43
C THR A 197 -13.36 -1.29 -1.52
N ILE A 198 -12.70 -1.69 -2.61
CA ILE A 198 -12.41 -0.83 -3.76
C ILE A 198 -13.72 -0.46 -4.47
N LEU A 199 -14.58 -1.44 -4.71
CA LEU A 199 -15.88 -1.24 -5.35
C LEU A 199 -16.76 -0.28 -4.55
N ALA A 200 -16.81 -0.45 -3.23
CA ALA A 200 -17.57 0.43 -2.33
C ALA A 200 -17.04 1.87 -2.39
N GLY A 201 -15.72 2.05 -2.39
CA GLY A 201 -15.09 3.36 -2.52
C GLY A 201 -15.51 4.09 -3.80
N TYR A 202 -15.49 3.42 -4.95
CA TYR A 202 -15.95 4.01 -6.20
C TYR A 202 -17.43 4.28 -6.23
N ALA A 203 -18.29 3.34 -5.76
CA ALA A 203 -19.73 3.50 -5.74
C ALA A 203 -20.20 4.68 -4.85
N ALA A 204 -19.41 5.01 -3.82
CA ALA A 204 -19.69 6.11 -2.90
C ALA A 204 -19.27 7.49 -3.42
N GLN A 205 -18.50 7.57 -4.50
CA GLN A 205 -18.09 8.87 -5.05
C GLN A 205 -19.31 9.67 -5.55
N GLU A 206 -19.35 10.97 -5.22
CA GLU A 206 -20.44 11.86 -5.58
C GLU A 206 -20.75 11.86 -7.09
N GLN A 207 -19.72 11.84 -7.92
CA GLN A 207 -19.86 11.79 -9.38
C GLN A 207 -20.53 10.52 -9.90
N TRP A 208 -20.52 9.43 -9.15
CA TRP A 208 -21.10 8.14 -9.49
C TRP A 208 -22.35 7.80 -8.68
N ALA A 209 -22.81 8.72 -7.82
CA ALA A 209 -23.93 8.48 -6.92
C ALA A 209 -25.15 7.94 -7.65
N GLY A 210 -25.62 6.75 -7.26
CA GLY A 210 -26.79 6.09 -7.82
C GLY A 210 -26.60 5.50 -9.22
N GLN A 211 -25.40 5.53 -9.81
CA GLN A 211 -25.16 4.93 -11.13
C GLN A 211 -24.72 3.47 -11.03
N PHE A 212 -24.11 3.07 -9.92
CA PHE A 212 -23.60 1.73 -9.70
C PHE A 212 -24.11 1.11 -8.42
N LYS A 213 -24.03 -0.22 -8.37
CA LYS A 213 -24.18 -1.01 -7.15
C LYS A 213 -23.11 -2.09 -7.08
N VAL A 214 -22.60 -2.34 -5.88
CA VAL A 214 -21.84 -3.56 -5.57
C VAL A 214 -22.84 -4.70 -5.47
N VAL A 215 -22.55 -5.84 -6.09
CA VAL A 215 -23.46 -6.99 -6.11
C VAL A 215 -23.68 -7.53 -4.70
N GLY A 216 -22.66 -7.48 -3.83
CA GLY A 216 -22.74 -7.89 -2.44
C GLY A 216 -22.70 -9.41 -2.26
N ALA A 217 -22.03 -10.10 -3.18
CA ALA A 217 -21.83 -11.55 -3.17
C ALA A 217 -20.35 -11.91 -3.36
N PRO A 218 -19.47 -11.57 -2.38
CA PRO A 218 -18.04 -11.84 -2.48
C PRO A 218 -17.75 -13.32 -2.74
N PHE A 219 -16.84 -13.60 -3.65
CA PHE A 219 -16.51 -14.95 -4.09
C PHE A 219 -15.02 -15.34 -3.90
N SER A 220 -14.28 -14.54 -3.13
CA SER A 220 -12.93 -14.87 -2.68
C SER A 220 -12.65 -14.28 -1.31
N GLU A 221 -11.47 -14.60 -0.78
CA GLU A 221 -10.86 -13.95 0.37
C GLU A 221 -9.56 -13.30 -0.08
N GLU A 222 -9.42 -12.00 0.16
CA GLU A 222 -8.25 -11.19 -0.20
C GLU A 222 -7.58 -10.67 1.08
N LEU A 223 -6.41 -11.22 1.38
CA LEU A 223 -5.63 -10.86 2.56
C LEU A 223 -4.72 -9.67 2.22
N TYR A 224 -5.04 -8.47 2.68
CA TYR A 224 -4.19 -7.31 2.45
C TYR A 224 -2.96 -7.33 3.33
N GLY A 225 -1.79 -7.36 2.72
CA GLY A 225 -0.51 -7.30 3.40
C GLY A 225 0.31 -6.09 3.02
N VAL A 226 1.25 -5.75 3.89
CA VAL A 226 2.28 -4.75 3.60
C VAL A 226 3.39 -5.44 2.82
N GLY A 227 3.57 -5.06 1.56
CA GLY A 227 4.69 -5.56 0.76
C GLY A 227 6.00 -4.96 1.23
N ILE A 228 7.02 -5.80 1.41
CA ILE A 228 8.34 -5.42 1.94
C ILE A 228 9.41 -6.11 1.09
N PRO A 229 10.60 -5.49 0.83
CA PRO A 229 11.69 -6.15 0.12
C PRO A 229 12.06 -7.49 0.75
N LYS A 230 12.36 -8.50 -0.07
CA LYS A 230 12.58 -9.89 0.37
C LYS A 230 13.64 -10.02 1.47
N GLU A 231 14.70 -9.23 1.41
CA GLU A 231 15.84 -9.29 2.34
C GLU A 231 15.74 -8.28 3.50
N SER A 232 14.60 -7.60 3.65
CA SER A 232 14.40 -6.61 4.72
C SER A 232 14.10 -7.30 6.06
N ASP A 233 14.59 -6.74 7.15
CA ASP A 233 14.32 -7.15 8.53
C ASP A 233 13.12 -6.41 9.16
N MET A 234 12.42 -5.57 8.37
CA MET A 234 11.29 -4.76 8.86
C MET A 234 10.00 -5.58 9.10
N CYS A 235 9.90 -6.79 8.53
CA CYS A 235 8.65 -7.55 8.54
C CYS A 235 8.10 -7.82 9.95
N GLU A 236 8.96 -8.16 10.91
CA GLU A 236 8.56 -8.42 12.29
C GLU A 236 8.08 -7.13 12.97
N GLN A 237 8.81 -6.03 12.83
CA GLN A 237 8.45 -4.73 13.41
C GLN A 237 7.12 -4.21 12.84
N VAL A 238 6.87 -4.39 11.54
CA VAL A 238 5.59 -4.03 10.91
C VAL A 238 4.44 -4.92 11.42
N ASN A 239 4.67 -6.23 11.61
CA ASN A 239 3.67 -7.11 12.22
C ASN A 239 3.34 -6.71 13.67
N GLU A 240 4.35 -6.36 14.46
CA GLU A 240 4.15 -5.83 15.82
C GLU A 240 3.33 -4.55 15.80
N ALA A 241 3.70 -3.59 14.93
CA ALA A 241 2.97 -2.34 14.77
C ALA A 241 1.49 -2.59 14.39
N LEU A 242 1.22 -3.44 13.41
CA LEU A 242 -0.15 -3.80 13.01
C LEU A 242 -0.94 -4.43 14.16
N THR A 243 -0.30 -5.29 14.96
CA THR A 243 -0.93 -5.91 16.14
C THR A 243 -1.32 -4.86 17.17
N GLU A 244 -0.41 -3.94 17.47
CA GLU A 244 -0.67 -2.84 18.41
C GLU A 244 -1.81 -1.94 17.93
N LEU A 245 -1.90 -1.61 16.63
CA LEU A 245 -2.99 -0.80 16.07
C LEU A 245 -4.37 -1.44 16.25
N TYR A 246 -4.45 -2.78 16.21
CA TYR A 246 -5.69 -3.49 16.54
C TYR A 246 -5.96 -3.52 18.04
N GLU A 247 -4.92 -3.74 18.87
CA GLU A 247 -5.07 -3.83 20.31
C GLU A 247 -5.46 -2.51 20.97
N ASP A 248 -4.96 -1.38 20.46
CA ASP A 248 -5.23 -0.04 21.00
C ASP A 248 -6.48 0.63 20.39
N GLY A 249 -7.11 -0.01 19.38
CA GLY A 249 -8.34 0.46 18.73
C GLY A 249 -8.09 1.46 17.58
N THR A 250 -6.85 1.83 17.29
CA THR A 250 -6.52 2.76 16.20
C THR A 250 -6.98 2.21 14.84
N MET A 251 -6.86 0.89 14.62
CA MET A 251 -7.30 0.27 13.37
C MET A 251 -8.83 0.40 13.19
N ASP A 252 -9.62 0.23 14.24
CA ASP A 252 -11.07 0.37 14.18
C ASP A 252 -11.46 1.82 13.83
N GLU A 253 -10.76 2.82 14.38
CA GLU A 253 -10.98 4.23 14.02
C GLU A 253 -10.63 4.50 12.55
N ILE A 254 -9.53 3.92 12.04
CA ILE A 254 -9.13 4.04 10.63
C ILE A 254 -10.17 3.38 9.70
N ILE A 255 -10.68 2.21 10.06
CA ILE A 255 -11.75 1.51 9.34
C ILE A 255 -13.01 2.37 9.28
N ASP A 256 -13.49 2.84 10.42
CA ASP A 256 -14.71 3.66 10.50
C ASP A 256 -14.58 4.97 9.72
N LYS A 257 -13.43 5.63 9.82
CA LYS A 257 -13.14 6.88 9.10
C LYS A 257 -13.23 6.71 7.60
N ASN A 258 -12.63 5.65 7.05
CA ASN A 258 -12.44 5.50 5.61
C ASN A 258 -13.56 4.72 4.93
N PHE A 259 -14.14 3.73 5.59
CA PHE A 259 -15.19 2.88 5.02
C PHE A 259 -16.61 3.31 5.43
N GLY A 260 -16.75 3.99 6.57
CA GLY A 260 -18.04 4.51 7.04
C GLY A 260 -18.77 5.36 6.00
N PRO A 261 -18.13 6.33 5.33
CA PRO A 261 -18.76 7.14 4.29
C PRO A 261 -19.27 6.34 3.10
N ALA A 262 -18.63 5.21 2.77
CA ALA A 262 -19.07 4.31 1.70
C ALA A 262 -20.16 3.31 2.16
N GLY A 263 -20.50 3.29 3.45
CA GLY A 263 -21.41 2.31 4.03
C GLY A 263 -20.88 0.88 3.99
N TYR A 264 -19.56 0.73 3.80
CA TYR A 264 -18.90 -0.57 3.80
C TYR A 264 -18.54 -0.97 5.23
N THR A 265 -18.72 -2.25 5.52
CA THR A 265 -18.28 -2.87 6.78
C THR A 265 -17.57 -4.18 6.43
N PRO A 266 -16.34 -4.40 6.92
CA PRO A 266 -15.65 -5.66 6.73
C PRO A 266 -16.50 -6.86 7.18
N ALA A 267 -16.37 -7.98 6.49
CA ALA A 267 -17.17 -9.18 6.78
C ALA A 267 -17.00 -9.62 8.26
N PRO A 268 -18.11 -9.93 8.97
CA PRO A 268 -18.02 -10.34 10.36
C PRO A 268 -17.18 -11.59 10.57
N GLY A 269 -16.26 -11.54 11.52
CA GLY A 269 -15.41 -12.68 11.90
C GLY A 269 -14.15 -12.87 11.04
N THR A 270 -13.94 -12.03 10.01
CA THR A 270 -12.71 -12.02 9.22
C THR A 270 -11.73 -10.94 9.71
N ASN A 271 -12.25 -9.91 10.37
CA ASN A 271 -11.47 -8.83 10.96
C ASN A 271 -11.74 -8.73 12.47
N PRO A 272 -10.74 -8.48 13.33
CA PRO A 272 -9.32 -8.32 12.96
C PRO A 272 -8.69 -9.62 12.44
N PRO A 273 -7.84 -9.56 11.40
CA PRO A 273 -6.99 -10.68 11.04
C PRO A 273 -5.87 -10.86 12.08
N THR A 274 -5.17 -11.98 12.01
CA THR A 274 -3.99 -12.20 12.84
C THR A 274 -2.74 -11.89 12.01
N PRO A 275 -2.00 -10.80 12.28
CA PRO A 275 -0.76 -10.50 11.58
C PRO A 275 0.30 -11.57 11.83
N GLY A 276 1.14 -11.81 10.82
CA GLY A 276 2.27 -12.73 10.89
C GLY A 276 2.12 -13.99 10.02
N GLY A 277 3.21 -14.78 9.95
CA GLY A 277 3.23 -16.04 9.18
C GLY A 277 3.41 -15.90 7.67
N HIS A 278 3.60 -14.69 7.17
CA HIS A 278 3.77 -14.39 5.74
C HIS A 278 5.14 -13.78 5.40
N GLY A 279 6.02 -13.66 6.38
CA GLY A 279 7.45 -13.41 6.18
C GLY A 279 8.09 -14.60 5.48
N GLY A 280 8.93 -14.35 4.48
CA GLY A 280 9.55 -15.35 3.63
C GLY A 280 10.64 -16.19 4.26
#